data_f6d8c6b6088e35588b905b9c702a3155
#
_entry.id   f6d8c6b6088e35588b905b9c702a3155
#
_cell.length_a   1.000
_cell.length_b   1.000
_cell.length_c   1.000
_cell.angle_alpha   90.00
_cell.angle_beta   90.00
_cell.angle_gamma   90.00
#
_symmetry.space_group_name_H-M   'P 1'
#
loop_
_entity.id
_entity.type
_entity.pdbx_description
1 polymer ?
#
loop_
_entity_poly.entity_id
_entity_poly.type
_entity_poly.pdbx_seq_one_letter_code
_entity_poly.pdbx_strand_id
1 'polypeptide(L)'
;MRLEPFEKKIWLSSPTMHGEELKYVTEAYETNWMSTVGRNIEEAERIVCEKIGCNYSVALSSGTAALHLAMKLRGIKTGDRVIAV
;
A
#
# COMPACT_ATOMS: atom_id res chain seq x y z
N MET A 1 33.79 12.33 13.61
CA MET A 1 33.67 12.04 12.16
C MET A 1 32.93 13.19 11.49
N ARG A 2 33.51 13.77 10.46
CA ARG A 2 32.88 14.84 9.68
C ARG A 2 32.15 14.18 8.51
N LEU A 3 30.83 14.37 8.41
CA LEU A 3 30.03 13.86 7.30
C LEU A 3 29.95 14.93 6.22
N GLU A 4 30.33 14.59 5.01
CA GLU A 4 30.16 15.46 3.86
C GLU A 4 28.70 15.30 3.33
N PRO A 5 28.02 16.39 3.01
CA PRO A 5 26.66 16.31 2.45
C PRO A 5 26.70 15.70 1.05
N PHE A 6 25.63 15.02 0.68
CA PHE A 6 25.46 14.53 -0.69
C PHE A 6 25.38 15.67 -1.69
N GLU A 7 26.01 15.53 -2.82
CA GLU A 7 25.97 16.52 -3.91
C GLU A 7 24.55 16.75 -4.46
N LYS A 8 23.73 15.69 -4.42
CA LYS A 8 22.33 15.72 -4.86
C LYS A 8 21.41 15.34 -3.72
N LYS A 9 20.25 16.00 -3.67
CA LYS A 9 19.21 15.67 -2.70
C LYS A 9 18.70 14.25 -2.92
N ILE A 10 18.71 13.45 -1.85
CA ILE A 10 18.12 12.12 -1.84
C ILE A 10 16.71 12.24 -1.22
N TRP A 11 15.70 11.86 -1.98
CA TRP A 11 14.32 11.85 -1.52
C TRP A 11 14.01 10.55 -0.77
N LEU A 12 13.25 10.65 0.32
CA LEU A 12 12.92 9.51 1.19
C LEU A 12 12.14 8.42 0.45
N SER A 13 11.18 8.81 -0.37
CA SER A 13 10.25 7.89 -1.05
C SER A 13 9.86 8.41 -2.43
N SER A 14 10.85 8.54 -3.30
CA SER A 14 10.59 8.87 -4.71
C SER A 14 9.94 7.69 -5.42
N PRO A 15 8.84 7.89 -6.17
CA PRO A 15 8.25 6.82 -6.96
C PRO A 15 9.22 6.27 -8.00
N THR A 16 9.17 4.97 -8.23
CA THR A 16 9.94 4.30 -9.28
C THR A 16 9.00 3.61 -10.24
N MET A 17 9.15 3.90 -11.52
CA MET A 17 8.36 3.28 -12.59
C MET A 17 9.12 2.08 -13.17
N HIS A 18 8.42 0.97 -13.39
CA HIS A 18 8.99 -0.28 -13.88
C HIS A 18 8.60 -0.60 -15.33
N GLY A 19 7.72 0.21 -15.93
CA GLY A 19 7.34 0.15 -17.35
C GLY A 19 5.91 -0.35 -17.64
N GLU A 20 5.27 -1.05 -16.73
CA GLU A 20 3.91 -1.58 -16.91
C GLU A 20 2.79 -0.67 -16.36
N GLU A 21 3.14 0.32 -15.55
CA GLU A 21 2.18 1.15 -14.80
C GLU A 21 1.21 1.89 -15.73
N LEU A 22 1.74 2.48 -16.80
CA LEU A 22 0.92 3.23 -17.75
C LEU A 22 -0.10 2.33 -18.45
N LYS A 23 0.27 1.09 -18.76
CA LYS A 23 -0.62 0.10 -19.36
C LYS A 23 -1.81 -0.20 -18.44
N TYR A 24 -1.57 -0.47 -17.17
CA TYR A 24 -2.64 -0.74 -16.20
C TYR A 24 -3.53 0.47 -15.95
N VAL A 25 -2.95 1.68 -15.88
CA VAL A 25 -3.72 2.92 -15.73
C VAL A 25 -4.59 3.17 -16.97
N THR A 26 -4.04 2.96 -18.17
CA THR A 26 -4.79 3.11 -19.42
C THR A 26 -5.94 2.11 -19.53
N GLU A 27 -5.68 0.83 -19.21
CA GLU A 27 -6.71 -0.21 -19.19
C GLU A 27 -7.84 0.13 -18.21
N ALA A 28 -7.48 0.58 -17.00
CA ALA A 28 -8.46 0.98 -16.00
C ALA A 28 -9.32 2.15 -16.46
N TYR A 29 -8.72 3.13 -17.13
CA TYR A 29 -9.43 4.27 -17.69
C TYR A 29 -10.38 3.87 -18.82
N GLU A 30 -9.90 3.08 -19.79
CA GLU A 30 -10.69 2.63 -20.96
C GLU A 30 -11.86 1.72 -20.56
N THR A 31 -11.69 0.91 -19.52
CA THR A 31 -12.72 0.00 -19.00
C THR A 31 -13.60 0.62 -17.92
N ASN A 32 -13.36 1.88 -17.56
CA ASN A 32 -14.06 2.61 -16.50
C ASN A 32 -13.91 1.99 -15.09
N TRP A 33 -12.85 1.27 -14.84
CA TRP A 33 -12.52 0.69 -13.53
C TRP A 33 -11.54 1.58 -12.73
N MET A 34 -11.91 2.84 -12.55
CA MET A 34 -11.11 3.88 -11.89
C MET A 34 -11.50 4.12 -10.41
N SER A 35 -12.40 3.31 -9.86
CA SER A 35 -12.94 3.46 -8.51
C SER A 35 -12.36 2.42 -7.55
N THR A 36 -13.06 2.19 -6.45
CA THR A 36 -12.66 1.28 -5.35
C THR A 36 -12.83 -0.19 -5.66
N VAL A 37 -13.41 -0.52 -6.80
CA VAL A 37 -13.63 -1.89 -7.27
C VAL A 37 -13.05 -2.02 -8.68
N GLY A 38 -12.50 -3.17 -8.99
CA GLY A 38 -12.00 -3.46 -10.32
C GLY A 38 -10.91 -4.53 -10.32
N ARG A 39 -10.65 -5.05 -11.51
CA ARG A 39 -9.73 -6.16 -11.73
C ARG A 39 -8.34 -5.93 -11.14
N ASN A 40 -7.79 -4.71 -11.25
CA ASN A 40 -6.45 -4.42 -10.76
C ASN A 40 -6.36 -4.50 -9.23
N ILE A 41 -7.41 -4.06 -8.52
CA ILE A 41 -7.49 -4.16 -7.05
C ILE A 41 -7.62 -5.62 -6.63
N GLU A 42 -8.52 -6.36 -7.25
CA GLU A 42 -8.73 -7.79 -6.98
C GLU A 42 -7.46 -8.62 -7.22
N GLU A 43 -6.74 -8.33 -8.30
CA GLU A 43 -5.49 -9.00 -8.61
C GLU A 43 -4.37 -8.63 -7.62
N ALA A 44 -4.28 -7.38 -7.18
CA ALA A 44 -3.34 -6.96 -6.15
C ALA A 44 -3.60 -7.68 -4.82
N GLU A 45 -4.86 -7.78 -4.40
CA GLU A 45 -5.27 -8.51 -3.20
C GLU A 45 -4.93 -10.00 -3.30
N ARG A 46 -5.19 -10.61 -4.45
CA ARG A 46 -4.85 -12.01 -4.74
C ARG A 46 -3.35 -12.27 -4.64
N ILE A 47 -2.55 -11.42 -5.28
CA ILE A 47 -1.08 -11.54 -5.27
C ILE A 47 -0.52 -11.40 -3.85
N VAL A 48 -1.04 -10.47 -3.04
CA VAL A 48 -0.64 -10.30 -1.64
C VAL A 48 -0.93 -11.58 -0.84
N CYS A 49 -2.12 -12.15 -1.00
CA CYS A 49 -2.47 -13.42 -0.35
C CYS A 49 -1.49 -14.53 -0.71
N GLU A 50 -1.19 -14.67 -1.99
CA GLU A 50 -0.27 -15.69 -2.51
C GLU A 50 1.16 -15.50 -1.99
N LYS A 51 1.68 -14.27 -2.04
CA LYS A 51 3.06 -13.96 -1.64
C LYS A 51 3.31 -14.05 -0.14
N ILE A 52 2.31 -13.67 0.66
CA ILE A 52 2.42 -13.64 2.12
C ILE A 52 1.89 -14.93 2.75
N GLY A 53 1.10 -15.71 2.04
CA GLY A 53 0.47 -16.93 2.54
C GLY A 53 -0.70 -16.66 3.47
N CYS A 54 -1.41 -15.55 3.31
CA CYS A 54 -2.62 -15.25 4.06
C CYS A 54 -3.88 -15.63 3.27
N ASN A 55 -4.97 -15.87 4.00
CA ASN A 55 -6.24 -16.28 3.36
C ASN A 55 -6.99 -15.11 2.72
N TYR A 56 -6.83 -13.91 3.26
CA TYR A 56 -7.56 -12.72 2.83
C TYR A 56 -6.65 -11.49 2.82
N SER A 57 -6.92 -10.60 1.90
CA SER A 57 -6.28 -9.30 1.78
C SER A 57 -7.32 -8.28 1.35
N VAL A 58 -7.18 -7.04 1.79
CA VAL A 58 -8.06 -5.94 1.39
C VAL A 58 -7.22 -4.70 1.12
N ALA A 59 -7.43 -4.10 -0.04
CA ALA A 59 -6.81 -2.83 -0.38
C ALA A 59 -7.53 -1.67 0.32
N LEU A 60 -6.78 -0.79 0.94
CA LEU A 60 -7.28 0.39 1.65
C LEU A 60 -6.66 1.67 1.08
N SER A 61 -7.27 2.80 1.36
CA SER A 61 -6.84 4.10 0.81
C SER A 61 -5.48 4.58 1.33
N SER A 62 -5.02 4.07 2.47
CA SER A 62 -3.74 4.46 3.08
C SER A 62 -3.27 3.44 4.12
N GLY A 63 -1.98 3.47 4.44
CA GLY A 63 -1.42 2.71 5.55
C GLY A 63 -2.01 3.10 6.89
N THR A 64 -2.34 4.37 7.10
CA THR A 64 -3.02 4.85 8.31
C THR A 64 -4.40 4.20 8.48
N ALA A 65 -5.18 4.10 7.39
CA ALA A 65 -6.46 3.40 7.40
C ALA A 65 -6.28 1.91 7.71
N ALA A 66 -5.25 1.28 7.17
CA ALA A 66 -4.93 -0.12 7.44
C ALA A 66 -4.58 -0.36 8.91
N LEU A 67 -3.75 0.47 9.51
CA LEU A 67 -3.42 0.39 10.94
C LEU A 67 -4.65 0.60 11.82
N HIS A 68 -5.50 1.56 11.50
CA HIS A 68 -6.74 1.80 12.23
C HIS A 68 -7.69 0.59 12.16
N LEU A 69 -7.88 0.03 10.97
CA LEU A 69 -8.71 -1.17 10.79
C LEU A 69 -8.15 -2.36 11.57
N ALA A 70 -6.85 -2.58 11.50
CA ALA A 70 -6.18 -3.68 12.23
C ALA A 70 -6.40 -3.56 13.75
N MET A 71 -6.27 -2.37 14.31
CA MET A 71 -6.55 -2.13 15.74
C MET A 71 -8.01 -2.41 16.08
N LYS A 72 -8.95 -1.97 15.25
CA LYS A 72 -10.38 -2.24 15.46
C LYS A 72 -10.70 -3.73 15.42
N LEU A 73 -10.15 -4.46 14.45
CA LEU A 73 -10.33 -5.91 14.33
C LEU A 73 -9.76 -6.68 15.52
N ARG A 74 -8.69 -6.18 16.13
CA ARG A 74 -8.12 -6.75 17.35
C ARG A 74 -8.84 -6.32 18.64
N GLY A 75 -9.84 -5.47 18.55
CA GLY A 75 -10.62 -5.02 19.71
C GLY A 75 -9.86 -4.06 20.63
N ILE A 76 -8.85 -3.34 20.11
CA ILE A 76 -8.09 -2.35 20.88
C ILE A 76 -9.00 -1.21 21.33
N LYS A 77 -8.89 -0.83 22.59
CA LYS A 77 -9.72 0.17 23.28
C LYS A 77 -8.87 1.22 23.95
N THR A 78 -9.52 2.28 24.41
CA THR A 78 -8.89 3.32 25.24
C THR A 78 -8.22 2.71 26.47
N GLY A 79 -6.96 3.06 26.70
CA GLY A 79 -6.14 2.53 27.78
C GLY A 79 -5.25 1.35 27.41
N ASP A 80 -5.48 0.70 26.26
CA ASP A 80 -4.63 -0.38 25.76
C ASP A 80 -3.27 0.17 25.27
N ARG A 81 -2.26 -0.68 25.36
CA ARG A 81 -0.91 -0.37 24.87
C ARG A 81 -0.64 -1.15 23.61
N VAL A 82 -0.15 -0.46 22.60
CA VAL A 82 0.26 -1.03 21.31
C VAL A 82 1.73 -0.76 21.09
N ILE A 83 2.47 -1.81 20.71
CA ILE A 83 3.88 -1.68 20.31
C ILE A 83 3.91 -1.65 18.80
N ALA A 84 4.55 -0.63 18.25
CA ALA A 84 4.74 -0.46 16.80
C ALA A 84 6.17 -0.05 16.49
N VAL A 85 6.62 -0.34 15.28
CA VAL A 85 7.93 0.10 14.74
C VAL A 85 7.75 1.33 13.85
#